data_067e97d63ab1bd355fe2738d41e46b49
#
_entry.id   067e97d63ab1bd355fe2738d41e46b49
#
_cell.length_a   1.000
_cell.length_b   1.000
_cell.length_c   1.000
_cell.angle_alpha   90.00
_cell.angle_beta   90.00
_cell.angle_gamma   90.00
#
_symmetry.space_group_name_H-M   'P 1'
#
loop_
_entity.id
_entity.type
_entity.pdbx_description
1 polymer ?
#
loop_
_entity_poly.entity_id
_entity_poly.type
_entity_poly.pdbx_seq_one_letter_code
_entity_poly.pdbx_strand_id
1 'polypeptide(L)'
;MEVQIFGTRKCADTRKAQRFFSERRVRAHFVDLAERPAARGELMRFVQRFGVSALVDVESRRYADLGLRAARFSDERWLALLVDEPLLLRTPLVRCQQRLTVGLAESEWASWIAAS
;
A
#
# COMPACT_ATOMS: atom_id res chain seq x y z
N MET A 1 -19.91 0.69 -3.67
CA MET A 1 -18.49 1.07 -3.60
C MET A 1 -17.71 -0.03 -2.90
N GLU A 2 -16.63 -0.42 -3.51
CA GLU A 2 -15.71 -1.42 -2.94
C GLU A 2 -14.29 -0.89 -3.00
N VAL A 3 -13.49 -1.21 -2.00
CA VAL A 3 -12.09 -0.84 -1.97
C VAL A 3 -11.22 -2.08 -1.79
N GLN A 4 -9.99 -2.02 -2.29
CA GLN A 4 -8.95 -3.00 -1.99
C GLN A 4 -7.95 -2.37 -1.04
N ILE A 5 -7.58 -3.11 0.00
CA ILE A 5 -6.59 -2.68 0.98
C ILE A 5 -5.45 -3.68 0.97
N PHE A 6 -4.26 -3.22 0.59
CA PHE A 6 -3.04 -4.03 0.65
C PHE A 6 -2.27 -3.62 1.89
N GLY A 7 -2.03 -4.57 2.77
CA GLY A 7 -1.33 -4.26 4.01
C GLY A 7 -1.06 -5.50 4.83
N THR A 8 -0.74 -5.30 6.10
CA THR A 8 -0.51 -6.40 7.03
C THR A 8 -1.31 -6.17 8.31
N ARG A 9 -1.65 -7.25 8.98
CA ARG A 9 -2.40 -7.18 10.25
C ARG A 9 -1.61 -6.50 11.36
N LYS A 10 -0.29 -6.50 11.26
CA LYS A 10 0.59 -5.85 12.25
C LYS A 10 0.69 -4.34 12.04
N CYS A 11 0.37 -3.85 10.86
CA CYS A 11 0.45 -2.42 10.56
C CYS A 11 -0.76 -1.69 11.17
N ALA A 12 -0.48 -0.74 12.07
CA ALA A 12 -1.55 0.02 12.73
C ALA A 12 -2.39 0.80 11.74
N ASP A 13 -1.77 1.41 10.74
CA ASP A 13 -2.48 2.19 9.73
C ASP A 13 -3.33 1.31 8.82
N THR A 14 -2.89 0.08 8.55
CA THR A 14 -3.71 -0.90 7.82
C THR A 14 -4.99 -1.23 8.62
N ARG A 15 -4.85 -1.46 9.93
CA ARG A 15 -6.00 -1.74 10.79
C ARG A 15 -6.95 -0.55 10.85
N LYS A 16 -6.40 0.67 10.88
CA LYS A 16 -7.22 1.89 10.86
C LYS A 16 -7.99 2.02 9.55
N ALA A 17 -7.36 1.67 8.42
CA ALA A 17 -8.03 1.68 7.13
C ALA A 17 -9.19 0.70 7.10
N GLN A 18 -8.97 -0.52 7.56
CA GLN A 18 -10.01 -1.54 7.63
C GLN A 18 -11.19 -1.09 8.49
N ARG A 19 -10.90 -0.49 9.63
CA ARG A 19 -11.92 0.04 10.53
C ARG A 19 -12.67 1.20 9.89
N PHE A 20 -11.95 2.11 9.25
CA PHE A 20 -12.56 3.27 8.60
C PHE A 20 -13.66 2.86 7.62
N PHE A 21 -13.33 1.93 6.74
CA PHE A 21 -14.31 1.48 5.74
C PHE A 21 -15.41 0.61 6.33
N SER A 22 -15.07 -0.23 7.28
CA SER A 22 -16.04 -1.08 7.97
C SER A 22 -17.10 -0.25 8.70
N GLU A 23 -16.70 0.78 9.43
CA GLU A 23 -17.62 1.66 10.14
C GLU A 23 -18.56 2.43 9.22
N ARG A 24 -18.14 2.62 7.97
CA ARG A 24 -18.93 3.34 6.96
C ARG A 24 -19.65 2.39 6.01
N ARG A 25 -19.65 1.11 6.33
CA ARG A 25 -20.33 0.06 5.56
C ARG A 25 -19.86 -0.02 4.11
N VAL A 26 -18.59 0.28 3.88
CA VAL A 26 -17.95 0.11 2.59
C VAL A 26 -17.28 -1.26 2.56
N ARG A 27 -17.58 -2.05 1.55
CA ARG A 27 -16.96 -3.36 1.39
C ARG A 27 -15.48 -3.17 1.08
N ALA A 28 -14.62 -3.81 1.89
CA ALA A 28 -13.19 -3.77 1.69
C ALA A 28 -12.66 -5.18 1.46
N HIS A 29 -11.89 -5.33 0.38
CA HIS A 29 -11.19 -6.58 0.10
C HIS A 29 -9.75 -6.43 0.60
N PHE A 30 -9.41 -7.17 1.65
CA PHE A 30 -8.10 -7.11 2.27
C PHE A 30 -7.14 -8.10 1.63
N VAL A 31 -6.01 -7.62 1.15
CA VAL A 31 -4.91 -8.43 0.67
C VAL A 31 -3.80 -8.39 1.71
N ASP A 32 -3.60 -9.51 2.40
CA ASP A 32 -2.58 -9.62 3.44
C ASP A 32 -1.22 -9.89 2.78
N LEU A 33 -0.36 -8.89 2.80
CA LEU A 33 0.96 -8.96 2.18
C LEU A 33 1.91 -9.92 2.91
N ALA A 34 1.59 -10.30 4.15
CA ALA A 34 2.36 -11.31 4.86
C ALA A 34 2.06 -12.72 4.34
N GLU A 35 0.90 -12.92 3.72
CA GLU A 35 0.48 -14.23 3.18
C GLU A 35 0.73 -14.35 1.69
N ARG A 36 0.60 -13.25 0.94
CA ARG A 36 0.86 -13.26 -0.50
C ARG A 36 1.30 -11.90 -0.98
N PRO A 37 2.22 -11.82 -1.94
CA PRO A 37 2.65 -10.55 -2.49
C PRO A 37 1.55 -9.92 -3.34
N ALA A 38 1.62 -8.59 -3.49
CA ALA A 38 0.82 -7.90 -4.47
C ALA A 38 1.36 -8.21 -5.86
N ALA A 39 0.47 -8.31 -6.84
CA ALA A 39 0.88 -8.54 -8.22
C ALA A 39 1.64 -7.32 -8.75
N ARG A 40 2.60 -7.57 -9.65
CA ARG A 40 3.39 -6.49 -10.25
C ARG A 40 2.49 -5.42 -10.89
N GLY A 41 1.46 -5.82 -11.60
CA GLY A 41 0.52 -4.89 -12.22
C GLY A 41 -0.22 -4.01 -11.22
N GLU A 42 -0.54 -4.55 -10.05
CA GLU A 42 -1.16 -3.79 -8.98
C GLU A 42 -0.21 -2.72 -8.44
N LEU A 43 1.03 -3.10 -8.16
CA LEU A 43 2.03 -2.15 -7.66
C LEU A 43 2.37 -1.09 -8.70
N MET A 44 2.39 -1.46 -9.97
CA MET A 44 2.69 -0.53 -11.06
C MET A 44 1.71 0.64 -11.08
N ARG A 45 0.43 0.42 -10.77
CA ARG A 45 -0.56 1.49 -10.70
C ARG A 45 -0.15 2.55 -9.67
N PHE A 46 0.32 2.10 -8.51
CA PHE A 46 0.77 3.01 -7.45
C PHE A 46 2.09 3.69 -7.82
N VAL A 47 3.00 2.97 -8.46
CA VAL A 47 4.28 3.53 -8.92
C VAL A 47 4.05 4.63 -9.94
N GLN A 48 3.15 4.43 -10.89
CA GLN A 48 2.84 5.43 -11.93
C GLN A 48 2.24 6.69 -11.34
N ARG A 49 1.48 6.55 -10.26
CA ARG A 49 0.80 7.69 -9.63
C ARG A 49 1.72 8.45 -8.67
N PHE A 50 2.49 7.73 -7.85
CA PHE A 50 3.19 8.32 -6.71
C PHE A 50 4.71 8.24 -6.83
N GLY A 51 5.23 7.45 -7.75
CA GLY A 51 6.65 7.15 -7.83
C GLY A 51 7.04 6.04 -6.87
N VAL A 52 8.13 5.36 -7.19
CA VAL A 52 8.58 4.20 -6.43
C VAL A 52 9.00 4.56 -5.00
N SER A 53 9.61 5.74 -4.81
CA SER A 53 10.08 6.14 -3.49
C SER A 53 8.94 6.31 -2.48
N ALA A 54 7.75 6.71 -2.94
CA ALA A 54 6.60 6.85 -2.06
C ALA A 54 6.11 5.52 -1.52
N LEU A 55 6.44 4.42 -2.20
CA LEU A 55 5.98 3.07 -1.82
C LEU A 55 6.95 2.34 -0.89
N VAL A 56 8.18 2.83 -0.74
CA VAL A 56 9.18 2.19 0.10
C VAL A 56 9.10 2.72 1.52
N ASP A 57 8.89 1.83 2.48
CA ASP A 57 8.91 2.18 3.89
C ASP A 57 10.36 2.13 4.40
N VAL A 58 11.01 3.29 4.39
CA VAL A 58 12.41 3.41 4.81
C VAL A 58 12.61 3.22 6.31
N GLU A 59 11.53 3.23 7.07
CA GLU A 59 11.58 3.01 8.52
C GLU A 59 11.24 1.57 8.89
N SER A 60 10.92 0.73 7.90
CA SER A 60 10.58 -0.66 8.16
C SER A 60 11.81 -1.44 8.59
N ARG A 61 11.58 -2.47 9.39
CA ARG A 61 12.63 -3.39 9.78
C ARG A 61 13.22 -4.09 8.56
N ARG A 62 12.39 -4.43 7.58
CA ARG A 62 12.85 -5.11 6.37
C ARG A 62 13.82 -4.26 5.57
N TYR A 63 13.58 -2.96 5.49
CA TYR A 63 14.49 -2.03 4.86
C TYR A 63 15.88 -2.05 5.51
N ALA A 64 15.91 -2.02 6.83
CA ALA A 64 17.17 -2.11 7.59
C ALA A 64 17.84 -3.46 7.41
N ASP A 65 17.07 -4.54 7.50
CA ASP A 65 17.60 -5.91 7.39
C ASP A 65 18.25 -6.17 6.03
N LEU A 66 17.71 -5.58 4.97
CA LEU A 66 18.24 -5.73 3.62
C LEU A 66 19.35 -4.73 3.28
N GLY A 67 19.68 -3.83 4.21
CA GLY A 67 20.78 -2.88 4.03
C GLY A 67 20.55 -1.89 2.89
N LEU A 68 19.31 -1.42 2.72
CA LEU A 68 18.94 -0.62 1.56
C LEU A 68 19.22 0.88 1.69
N ARG A 69 19.72 1.31 2.83
CA ARG A 69 19.94 2.74 3.09
C ARG A 69 20.80 3.43 2.04
N ALA A 70 21.82 2.72 1.53
CA ALA A 70 22.72 3.26 0.52
C ALA A 70 22.41 2.74 -0.88
N ALA A 71 21.30 2.04 -1.06
CA ALA A 71 20.96 1.46 -2.36
C ALA A 71 20.67 2.55 -3.39
N ARG A 72 21.15 2.33 -4.62
CA ARG A 72 20.91 3.21 -5.75
C ARG A 72 20.39 2.40 -6.92
N PHE A 73 19.12 2.02 -6.80
CA PHE A 73 18.47 1.18 -7.80
C PHE A 73 17.68 2.05 -8.77
N SER A 74 17.53 1.55 -10.00
CA SER A 74 16.55 2.11 -10.93
C SER A 74 15.14 1.87 -10.42
N ASP A 75 14.18 2.61 -10.95
CA ASP A 75 12.76 2.43 -10.58
C ASP A 75 12.31 1.00 -10.89
N GLU A 76 12.75 0.45 -12.01
CA GLU A 76 12.42 -0.92 -12.41
C GLU A 76 12.93 -1.94 -11.40
N ARG A 77 14.16 -1.76 -10.94
CA ARG A 77 14.75 -2.65 -9.94
C ARG A 77 14.04 -2.51 -8.58
N TRP A 78 13.70 -1.28 -8.19
CA TRP A 78 12.91 -1.07 -6.98
C TRP A 78 11.55 -1.76 -7.06
N LEU A 79 10.88 -1.64 -8.20
CA LEU A 79 9.58 -2.31 -8.39
C LEU A 79 9.73 -3.83 -8.27
N ALA A 80 10.74 -4.41 -8.90
CA ALA A 80 10.99 -5.85 -8.79
C ALA A 80 11.23 -6.28 -7.34
N LEU A 81 11.98 -5.47 -6.60
CA LEU A 81 12.25 -5.75 -5.19
C LEU A 81 10.98 -5.66 -4.35
N LEU A 82 10.13 -4.68 -4.59
CA LEU A 82 8.88 -4.53 -3.86
C LEU A 82 7.91 -5.69 -4.11
N VAL A 83 7.94 -6.26 -5.30
CA VAL A 83 7.17 -7.48 -5.59
C VAL A 83 7.71 -8.67 -4.79
N ASP A 84 9.04 -8.82 -4.73
CA ASP A 84 9.68 -9.93 -4.01
C ASP A 84 9.64 -9.76 -2.50
N GLU A 85 9.63 -8.53 -2.02
CA GLU A 85 9.74 -8.18 -0.62
C GLU A 85 8.56 -7.29 -0.20
N PRO A 86 7.36 -7.85 -0.09
CA PRO A 86 6.17 -7.02 0.18
C PRO A 86 6.19 -6.30 1.52
N LEU A 87 7.02 -6.74 2.47
CA LEU A 87 7.15 -6.07 3.76
C LEU A 87 8.00 -4.78 3.69
N LEU A 88 8.56 -4.47 2.51
CA LEU A 88 9.16 -3.16 2.26
C LEU A 88 8.13 -2.11 1.92
N LEU A 89 6.93 -2.51 1.57
CA LEU A 89 5.90 -1.57 1.12
C LEU A 89 5.39 -0.71 2.26
N ARG A 90 5.20 0.55 1.96
CA ARG A 90 4.47 1.45 2.81
C ARG A 90 3.00 1.06 2.77
N THR A 91 2.41 0.79 3.93
CA THR A 91 1.05 0.29 4.01
C THR A 91 0.17 1.19 4.88
N PRO A 92 -1.13 1.20 4.64
CA PRO A 92 -1.83 0.45 3.60
C PRO A 92 -1.72 1.11 2.22
N LEU A 93 -1.80 0.32 1.17
CA LEU A 93 -2.07 0.80 -0.17
C LEU A 93 -3.55 0.58 -0.40
N VAL A 94 -4.29 1.63 -0.73
CA VAL A 94 -5.74 1.53 -0.88
C VAL A 94 -6.15 1.95 -2.28
N ARG A 95 -6.99 1.14 -2.89
CA ARG A 95 -7.49 1.37 -4.24
C ARG A 95 -9.01 1.31 -4.26
N CYS A 96 -9.60 2.29 -4.93
CA CYS A 96 -11.02 2.29 -5.28
C CYS A 96 -11.14 2.65 -6.76
N GLN A 97 -11.30 1.64 -7.61
CA GLN A 97 -11.27 1.80 -9.06
C GLN A 97 -9.92 2.40 -9.50
N GLN A 98 -9.90 3.63 -10.00
CA GLN A 98 -8.67 4.31 -10.42
C GLN A 98 -8.09 5.23 -9.34
N ARG A 99 -8.75 5.34 -8.20
CA ARG A 99 -8.32 6.19 -7.10
C ARG A 99 -7.40 5.39 -6.18
N LEU A 100 -6.27 5.98 -5.85
CA LEU A 100 -5.20 5.31 -5.10
C LEU A 100 -4.72 6.18 -3.97
N THR A 101 -4.38 5.57 -2.83
CA THR A 101 -3.68 6.25 -1.74
C THR A 101 -2.59 5.36 -1.17
N VAL A 102 -1.59 6.00 -0.55
CA VAL A 102 -0.49 5.34 0.14
C VAL A 102 -0.50 5.82 1.59
N GLY A 103 -0.50 4.88 2.52
CA GLY A 103 -0.55 5.19 3.94
C GLY A 103 -1.94 5.56 4.42
N LEU A 104 -2.01 6.15 5.59
CA LEU A 104 -3.29 6.58 6.18
C LEU A 104 -3.78 7.85 5.48
N ALA A 105 -4.95 7.78 4.86
CA ALA A 105 -5.50 8.86 4.03
C ALA A 105 -7.00 9.02 4.24
N GLU A 106 -7.41 9.15 5.50
CA GLU A 106 -8.83 9.14 5.87
C GLU A 106 -9.63 10.26 5.22
N SER A 107 -9.06 11.45 5.07
CA SER A 107 -9.80 12.54 4.43
C SER A 107 -10.02 12.29 2.93
N GLU A 108 -9.07 11.68 2.24
CA GLU A 108 -9.28 11.28 0.85
C GLU A 108 -10.32 10.19 0.74
N TRP A 109 -10.26 9.18 1.59
CA TRP A 109 -11.24 8.10 1.59
C TRP A 109 -12.65 8.62 1.87
N ALA A 110 -12.76 9.59 2.78
CA ALA A 110 -14.05 10.22 3.06
C ALA A 110 -14.60 10.93 1.82
N SER A 111 -13.73 11.61 1.06
CA SER A 111 -14.15 12.27 -0.18
C SER A 111 -14.59 11.25 -1.24
N TRP A 112 -13.96 10.08 -1.29
CA TRP A 112 -14.39 9.01 -2.20
C TRP A 112 -15.82 8.54 -1.87
N ILE A 113 -16.10 8.36 -0.59
CA ILE A 113 -17.41 7.93 -0.13
C ILE A 113 -18.47 8.99 -0.44
N ALA A 114 -18.15 10.27 -0.20
CA ALA A 114 -19.06 11.37 -0.46
C ALA A 114 -19.37 11.51 -1.96
N ALA A 115 -18.43 11.13 -2.82
CA ALA A 115 -18.60 11.23 -4.28
C ALA A 115 -19.28 10.01 -4.91
N SER A 116 -19.49 8.95 -4.14
CA SER A 116 -20.08 7.73 -4.68
C SER A 116 -21.61 7.74 -4.65
#